data_496bdfda6f3f9904968c9692220c6798
#
_entry.id   496bdfda6f3f9904968c9692220c6798
#
_cell.length_a   1.000
_cell.length_b   1.000
_cell.length_c   1.000
_cell.angle_alpha   90.00
_cell.angle_beta   90.00
_cell.angle_gamma   90.00
#
_symmetry.space_group_name_H-M   'P 1'
#
loop_
_entity.id
_entity.type
_entity.pdbx_description
1 polymer ?
#
loop_
_entity_poly.entity_id
_entity_poly.type
_entity_poly.pdbx_seq_one_letter_code
_entity_poly.pdbx_strand_id
1 'polypeptide(L)'
;ITAGKVKLQGLPATYTESDEEAMTLRVYLKDALTGVLLELLYTVFSEYNAIARSVCVKNTGTETVHLLNVMSLSLDLPDQDYVWMQLSGAWARERYIKERTLEQGITAIDSRRGNSSHEHNPFMVLRRKHTNEYRGEAIGFSLIYSGNFRIQAEVDTHNVTRITAGINPKGFDWKLEAGEMF
;
A
#
# COMPACT_ATOMS: atom_id res chain seq x y z
N ILE A 1 -12.32 -17.70 -1.70
CA ILE A 1 -12.68 -16.81 -0.57
C ILE A 1 -12.67 -17.65 0.69
N THR A 2 -12.11 -17.14 1.76
CA THR A 2 -12.07 -17.78 3.08
C THR A 2 -12.56 -16.81 4.15
N ALA A 3 -13.17 -17.34 5.22
CA ALA A 3 -13.50 -16.55 6.40
C ALA A 3 -12.21 -16.13 7.12
N GLY A 4 -12.30 -15.04 7.87
CA GLY A 4 -11.20 -14.49 8.63
C GLY A 4 -10.09 -13.88 7.80
N LYS A 5 -9.02 -13.50 8.48
CA LYS A 5 -7.80 -12.94 7.88
C LYS A 5 -6.70 -13.99 7.81
N VAL A 6 -6.05 -14.07 6.66
CA VAL A 6 -4.85 -14.90 6.52
C VAL A 6 -3.75 -14.36 7.44
N LYS A 7 -3.25 -15.26 8.30
CA LYS A 7 -2.12 -14.93 9.18
C LYS A 7 -0.86 -14.81 8.33
N LEU A 8 -0.29 -13.61 8.29
CA LEU A 8 1.01 -13.35 7.69
C LEU A 8 2.12 -13.66 8.69
N GLN A 9 3.27 -14.09 8.19
CA GLN A 9 4.46 -14.23 9.00
C GLN A 9 5.10 -12.85 9.27
N GLY A 10 5.66 -12.69 10.45
CA GLY A 10 6.34 -11.45 10.83
C GLY A 10 5.43 -10.34 11.31
N LEU A 11 6.04 -9.20 11.57
CA LEU A 11 5.42 -7.98 12.07
C LEU A 11 5.82 -6.78 11.18
N PRO A 12 4.99 -5.72 11.15
CA PRO A 12 3.68 -5.59 11.77
C PRO A 12 2.57 -6.26 10.94
N ALA A 13 1.46 -6.60 11.58
CA ALA A 13 0.32 -7.21 10.91
C ALA A 13 -1.01 -6.75 11.54
N THR A 14 -2.07 -6.75 10.74
CA THR A 14 -3.44 -6.69 11.25
C THR A 14 -3.92 -8.11 11.60
N TYR A 15 -4.83 -8.23 12.52
CA TYR A 15 -5.37 -9.53 12.96
C TYR A 15 -6.90 -9.46 13.10
N THR A 16 -7.53 -10.62 13.24
CA THR A 16 -8.93 -10.80 13.64
C THR A 16 -8.97 -11.56 14.95
N GLU A 17 -9.94 -11.27 15.80
CA GLU A 17 -10.22 -12.03 17.02
C GLU A 17 -11.05 -13.28 16.70
N SER A 18 -11.93 -13.17 15.69
CA SER A 18 -12.72 -14.29 15.17
C SER A 18 -12.73 -14.30 13.64
N ASP A 19 -13.06 -15.46 13.07
CA ASP A 19 -13.20 -15.61 11.61
C ASP A 19 -14.43 -14.87 11.04
N GLU A 20 -15.36 -14.42 11.88
CA GLU A 20 -16.56 -13.71 11.46
C GLU A 20 -16.30 -12.22 11.15
N GLU A 21 -15.18 -11.66 11.65
CA GLU A 21 -14.86 -10.23 11.50
C GLU A 21 -14.43 -9.84 10.10
N ALA A 22 -13.94 -10.78 9.31
CA ALA A 22 -13.42 -10.49 7.99
C ALA A 22 -13.60 -11.64 7.00
N MET A 23 -13.51 -11.30 5.72
CA MET A 23 -13.41 -12.27 4.63
C MET A 23 -12.19 -11.97 3.79
N THR A 24 -11.45 -13.00 3.40
CA THR A 24 -10.26 -12.87 2.56
C THR A 24 -10.48 -13.46 1.18
N LEU A 25 -10.30 -12.62 0.15
CA LEU A 25 -10.15 -13.04 -1.24
C LEU A 25 -8.66 -13.25 -1.53
N ARG A 26 -8.31 -14.42 -2.07
CA ARG A 26 -6.98 -14.72 -2.61
C ARG A 26 -7.06 -14.77 -4.13
N VAL A 27 -6.17 -14.05 -4.78
CA VAL A 27 -6.03 -14.08 -6.24
C VAL A 27 -4.62 -14.55 -6.57
N TYR A 28 -4.53 -15.57 -7.41
CA TYR A 28 -3.25 -16.11 -7.87
C TYR A 28 -3.02 -15.71 -9.33
N LEU A 29 -1.88 -15.10 -9.58
CA LEU A 29 -1.42 -14.73 -10.92
C LEU A 29 -0.09 -15.43 -11.16
N LYS A 30 0.07 -16.08 -12.31
CA LYS A 30 1.30 -16.76 -12.67
C LYS A 30 1.83 -16.25 -14.01
N ASP A 31 3.06 -15.82 -14.03
CA ASP A 31 3.80 -15.63 -15.27
C ASP A 31 4.29 -17.00 -15.79
N ALA A 32 3.80 -17.39 -16.94
CA ALA A 32 4.16 -18.67 -17.54
C ALA A 32 5.61 -18.72 -18.06
N LEU A 33 6.21 -17.57 -18.35
CA LEU A 33 7.57 -17.49 -18.88
C LEU A 33 8.62 -17.65 -17.78
N THR A 34 8.50 -16.86 -16.72
CA THR A 34 9.47 -16.84 -15.61
C THR A 34 9.13 -17.81 -14.49
N GLY A 35 7.87 -18.27 -14.44
CA GLY A 35 7.38 -19.10 -13.33
C GLY A 35 7.10 -18.31 -12.05
N VAL A 36 7.14 -16.98 -12.09
CA VAL A 36 6.79 -16.16 -10.92
C VAL A 36 5.31 -16.28 -10.62
N LEU A 37 4.98 -16.57 -9.39
CA LEU A 37 3.62 -16.64 -8.85
C LEU A 37 3.40 -15.48 -7.90
N LEU A 38 2.33 -14.70 -8.12
CA LEU A 38 1.85 -13.69 -7.20
C LEU A 38 0.62 -14.20 -6.47
N GLU A 39 0.59 -14.04 -5.16
CA GLU A 39 -0.60 -14.21 -4.33
C GLU A 39 -1.02 -12.83 -3.82
N LEU A 40 -2.18 -12.35 -4.27
CA LEU A 40 -2.76 -11.10 -3.84
C LEU A 40 -3.83 -11.39 -2.79
N LEU A 41 -3.69 -10.82 -1.61
CA LEU A 41 -4.63 -10.96 -0.51
C LEU A 41 -5.43 -9.68 -0.32
N TYR A 42 -6.76 -9.82 -0.28
CA TYR A 42 -7.70 -8.74 0.01
C TYR A 42 -8.56 -9.18 1.18
N THR A 43 -8.32 -8.64 2.36
CA THR A 43 -9.12 -8.94 3.55
C THR A 43 -10.07 -7.78 3.81
N VAL A 44 -11.36 -8.04 3.71
CA VAL A 44 -12.44 -7.06 3.88
C VAL A 44 -13.00 -7.19 5.29
N PHE A 45 -13.00 -6.08 6.02
CA PHE A 45 -13.59 -5.90 7.33
C PHE A 45 -14.84 -5.03 7.18
N SER A 46 -16.00 -5.65 6.98
CA SER A 46 -17.24 -4.96 6.63
C SER A 46 -17.70 -3.99 7.72
N GLU A 47 -17.60 -4.39 8.98
CA GLU A 47 -18.00 -3.57 10.14
C GLU A 47 -17.15 -2.30 10.32
N TYR A 48 -15.93 -2.31 9.78
CA TYR A 48 -14.97 -1.19 9.94
C TYR A 48 -14.76 -0.39 8.66
N ASN A 49 -15.45 -0.73 7.56
CA ASN A 49 -15.20 -0.15 6.23
C ASN A 49 -13.70 -0.14 5.86
N ALA A 50 -13.02 -1.23 6.17
CA ALA A 50 -11.58 -1.36 5.96
C ALA A 50 -11.24 -2.56 5.07
N ILE A 51 -10.18 -2.40 4.28
CA ILE A 51 -9.60 -3.46 3.46
C ILE A 51 -8.10 -3.53 3.75
N ALA A 52 -7.65 -4.69 4.25
CA ALA A 52 -6.23 -4.97 4.34
C ALA A 52 -5.75 -5.66 3.06
N ARG A 53 -4.60 -5.23 2.54
CA ARG A 53 -3.96 -5.81 1.36
C ARG A 53 -2.55 -6.27 1.65
N SER A 54 -2.18 -7.41 1.09
CA SER A 54 -0.81 -7.87 1.04
C SER A 54 -0.53 -8.63 -0.26
N VAL A 55 0.73 -8.70 -0.61
CA VAL A 55 1.22 -9.40 -1.81
C VAL A 55 2.33 -10.34 -1.36
N CYS A 56 2.28 -11.57 -1.84
CA CYS A 56 3.37 -12.51 -1.74
C CYS A 56 3.86 -12.83 -3.15
N VAL A 57 5.17 -12.85 -3.33
CA VAL A 57 5.84 -13.19 -4.60
C VAL A 57 6.61 -14.47 -4.40
N LYS A 58 6.30 -15.51 -5.18
CA LYS A 58 6.99 -16.79 -5.13
C LYS A 58 7.66 -17.09 -6.46
N ASN A 59 8.93 -17.41 -6.42
CA ASN A 59 9.64 -17.92 -7.60
C ASN A 59 9.39 -19.43 -7.72
N THR A 60 8.50 -19.84 -8.63
CA THR A 60 8.26 -21.28 -8.94
C THR A 60 8.98 -21.72 -10.23
N GLY A 61 9.81 -20.85 -10.79
CA GLY A 61 10.68 -21.15 -11.92
C GLY A 61 12.00 -21.80 -11.48
N THR A 62 12.92 -21.88 -12.43
CA THR A 62 14.27 -22.48 -12.22
C THR A 62 15.36 -21.41 -12.12
N GLU A 63 15.09 -20.22 -12.63
CA GLU A 63 16.06 -19.12 -12.69
C GLU A 63 15.84 -18.15 -11.52
N THR A 64 16.90 -17.48 -11.11
CA THR A 64 16.83 -16.37 -10.14
C THR A 64 16.07 -15.19 -10.72
N VAL A 65 15.21 -14.60 -9.93
CA VAL A 65 14.44 -13.39 -10.26
C VAL A 65 14.84 -12.23 -9.34
N HIS A 66 14.93 -11.04 -9.88
CA HIS A 66 15.17 -9.81 -9.13
C HIS A 66 13.88 -9.00 -9.01
N LEU A 67 13.46 -8.73 -7.78
CA LEU A 67 12.32 -7.85 -7.50
C LEU A 67 12.83 -6.43 -7.32
N LEU A 68 12.52 -5.55 -8.26
CA LEU A 68 12.98 -4.16 -8.26
C LEU A 68 11.92 -3.19 -7.75
N ASN A 69 10.66 -3.62 -7.72
CA ASN A 69 9.54 -2.83 -7.24
C ASN A 69 8.44 -3.75 -6.69
N VAL A 70 8.06 -3.54 -5.42
CA VAL A 70 7.01 -4.29 -4.76
C VAL A 70 6.07 -3.31 -4.06
N MET A 71 4.90 -3.09 -4.68
CA MET A 71 3.82 -2.28 -4.13
C MET A 71 2.68 -3.20 -3.68
N SER A 72 2.45 -3.28 -2.38
CA SER A 72 1.37 -4.11 -1.82
C SER A 72 -0.02 -3.53 -2.10
N LEU A 73 -0.11 -2.23 -2.35
CA LEU A 73 -1.32 -1.54 -2.80
C LEU A 73 -1.15 -1.01 -4.21
N SER A 74 -2.15 -1.26 -5.06
CA SER A 74 -2.43 -0.52 -6.29
C SER A 74 -3.94 -0.36 -6.40
N LEU A 75 -4.42 0.89 -6.48
CA LEU A 75 -5.85 1.22 -6.52
C LEU A 75 -6.07 2.37 -7.49
N ASP A 76 -7.00 2.21 -8.42
CA ASP A 76 -7.42 3.25 -9.33
C ASP A 76 -8.71 3.90 -8.81
N LEU A 77 -8.74 5.23 -8.78
CA LEU A 77 -9.89 6.07 -8.44
C LEU A 77 -10.37 6.80 -9.70
N PRO A 78 -11.67 7.01 -9.86
CA PRO A 78 -12.26 7.43 -11.14
C PRO A 78 -11.93 8.86 -11.54
N ASP A 79 -11.46 9.69 -10.62
CA ASP A 79 -11.19 11.11 -10.85
C ASP A 79 -10.02 11.64 -10.02
N GLN A 80 -9.67 12.92 -10.21
CA GLN A 80 -8.62 13.62 -9.48
C GLN A 80 -9.13 14.59 -8.41
N ASP A 81 -10.45 14.69 -8.19
CA ASP A 81 -11.06 15.68 -7.29
C ASP A 81 -10.83 15.36 -5.80
N TYR A 82 -9.58 15.18 -5.45
CA TYR A 82 -9.14 14.88 -4.09
C TYR A 82 -8.14 15.91 -3.58
N VAL A 83 -8.19 16.11 -2.28
CA VAL A 83 -7.14 16.75 -1.49
C VAL A 83 -6.31 15.64 -0.85
N TRP A 84 -5.04 15.61 -1.17
CA TRP A 84 -4.04 14.79 -0.50
C TRP A 84 -3.71 15.41 0.85
N MET A 85 -3.86 14.64 1.92
CA MET A 85 -3.45 15.02 3.27
C MET A 85 -2.40 14.03 3.78
N GLN A 86 -1.31 14.54 4.32
CA GLN A 86 -0.20 13.76 4.87
C GLN A 86 0.25 14.31 6.22
N LEU A 87 0.94 13.47 6.98
CA LEU A 87 1.57 13.85 8.23
C LEU A 87 3.09 13.96 8.02
N SER A 88 3.61 15.15 8.14
CA SER A 88 5.03 15.45 7.91
C SER A 88 5.60 16.29 9.03
N GLY A 89 6.91 16.29 9.18
CA GLY A 89 7.56 17.10 10.20
C GLY A 89 9.07 16.93 10.22
N ALA A 90 9.61 17.10 11.40
CA ALA A 90 11.01 16.93 11.72
C ALA A 90 11.14 16.45 13.17
N TRP A 91 12.34 16.14 13.61
CA TRP A 91 12.61 15.77 15.00
C TRP A 91 12.06 16.83 15.98
N ALA A 92 11.37 16.38 17.02
CA ALA A 92 10.67 17.19 18.03
C ALA A 92 9.52 18.07 17.50
N ARG A 93 9.11 17.91 16.25
CA ARG A 93 7.96 18.57 15.63
C ARG A 93 7.36 17.69 14.51
N GLU A 94 6.96 16.48 14.89
CA GLU A 94 6.42 15.46 13.99
C GLU A 94 4.92 15.66 13.73
N ARG A 95 4.44 15.04 12.68
CA ARG A 95 3.02 14.83 12.36
C ARG A 95 2.21 16.09 12.11
N TYR A 96 2.83 17.15 11.60
CA TYR A 96 2.06 18.28 11.09
C TYR A 96 1.28 17.89 9.85
N ILE A 97 0.00 18.28 9.83
CA ILE A 97 -0.87 18.07 8.67
C ILE A 97 -0.39 18.97 7.53
N LYS A 98 -0.19 18.35 6.36
CA LYS A 98 0.10 19.02 5.10
C LYS A 98 -0.93 18.57 4.07
N GLU A 99 -1.50 19.56 3.38
CA GLU A 99 -2.53 19.34 2.37
C GLU A 99 -2.14 19.93 1.03
N ARG A 100 -2.57 19.29 -0.03
CA ARG A 100 -2.50 19.79 -1.42
C ARG A 100 -3.57 19.16 -2.27
N THR A 101 -4.10 19.91 -3.24
CA THR A 101 -4.98 19.36 -4.28
C THR A 101 -4.16 18.47 -5.21
N LEU A 102 -4.72 17.35 -5.64
CA LEU A 102 -4.10 16.54 -6.67
C LEU A 102 -4.19 17.26 -8.02
N GLU A 103 -3.12 17.17 -8.78
CA GLU A 103 -2.99 17.68 -10.14
C GLU A 103 -2.30 16.59 -10.98
N GLN A 104 -2.36 16.72 -12.30
CA GLN A 104 -1.69 15.80 -13.22
C GLN A 104 -0.21 15.62 -12.85
N GLY A 105 0.22 14.38 -12.79
CA GLY A 105 1.56 13.99 -12.36
C GLY A 105 1.58 13.23 -11.04
N ILE A 106 2.73 13.20 -10.37
CA ILE A 106 2.95 12.37 -9.18
C ILE A 106 3.05 13.24 -7.93
N THR A 107 2.18 12.95 -6.96
CA THR A 107 2.30 13.40 -5.57
C THR A 107 2.72 12.22 -4.71
N ALA A 108 3.78 12.36 -3.90
CA ALA A 108 4.32 11.25 -3.11
C ALA A 108 4.86 11.68 -1.75
N ILE A 109 4.86 10.74 -0.82
CA ILE A 109 5.67 10.73 0.40
C ILE A 109 6.53 9.46 0.42
N ASP A 110 7.75 9.58 0.90
CA ASP A 110 8.66 8.45 0.97
C ASP A 110 9.66 8.56 2.12
N SER A 111 10.30 7.44 2.44
CA SER A 111 11.52 7.41 3.25
C SER A 111 12.57 6.50 2.60
N ARG A 112 13.84 6.90 2.75
CA ARG A 112 15.03 6.14 2.31
C ARG A 112 16.10 6.12 3.38
N ARG A 113 15.69 6.21 4.65
CA ARG A 113 16.56 6.33 5.82
C ARG A 113 16.77 5.02 6.56
N GLY A 114 16.31 3.89 5.98
CA GLY A 114 16.29 2.58 6.63
C GLY A 114 15.07 2.36 7.54
N ASN A 115 14.28 3.41 7.79
CA ASN A 115 13.05 3.37 8.58
C ASN A 115 12.01 4.35 8.01
N SER A 116 10.78 4.30 8.52
CA SER A 116 9.69 5.17 8.07
C SER A 116 9.87 6.64 8.39
N SER A 117 10.82 7.00 9.28
CA SER A 117 11.24 8.36 9.56
C SER A 117 10.20 9.27 10.24
N HIS A 118 10.67 10.30 10.92
CA HIS A 118 9.86 11.37 11.50
C HIS A 118 9.47 12.46 10.47
N GLU A 119 10.07 12.45 9.29
CA GLU A 119 9.76 13.43 8.22
C GLU A 119 8.41 13.16 7.58
N HIS A 120 8.08 11.89 7.33
CA HIS A 120 6.81 11.44 6.77
C HIS A 120 6.33 10.18 7.47
N ASN A 121 5.08 10.20 7.92
CA ASN A 121 4.44 8.96 8.36
C ASN A 121 4.06 8.12 7.14
N PRO A 122 4.09 6.77 7.24
CA PRO A 122 3.61 5.88 6.19
C PRO A 122 2.07 5.85 6.15
N PHE A 123 1.47 7.03 6.15
CA PHE A 123 0.04 7.27 6.20
C PHE A 123 -0.34 8.50 5.38
N MET A 124 -1.44 8.41 4.64
CA MET A 124 -2.03 9.55 3.95
C MET A 124 -3.55 9.39 3.85
N VAL A 125 -4.23 10.48 3.57
CA VAL A 125 -5.67 10.51 3.32
C VAL A 125 -5.94 11.22 2.01
N LEU A 126 -6.83 10.67 1.20
CA LEU A 126 -7.52 11.38 0.14
C LEU A 126 -8.91 11.77 0.63
N ARG A 127 -9.23 13.03 0.60
CA ARG A 127 -10.57 13.53 0.95
C ARG A 127 -11.13 14.40 -0.15
N ARG A 128 -12.45 14.46 -0.26
CA ARG A 128 -13.10 15.45 -1.14
C ARG A 128 -12.89 16.87 -0.57
N LYS A 129 -12.91 17.87 -1.43
CA LYS A 129 -12.63 19.30 -1.07
C LYS A 129 -13.46 19.81 0.10
N HIS A 130 -14.71 19.36 0.22
CA HIS A 130 -15.66 19.82 1.23
C HIS A 130 -15.80 18.87 2.43
N THR A 131 -14.95 17.83 2.51
CA THR A 131 -14.91 16.91 3.64
C THR A 131 -14.33 17.60 4.88
N ASN A 132 -14.99 17.41 6.00
CA ASN A 132 -14.55 17.84 7.31
C ASN A 132 -14.85 16.73 8.35
N GLU A 133 -14.66 16.99 9.63
CA GLU A 133 -14.82 16.00 10.72
C GLU A 133 -16.26 15.47 10.84
N TYR A 134 -17.25 16.11 10.24
CA TYR A 134 -18.67 15.79 10.42
C TYR A 134 -19.32 15.22 9.15
N ARG A 135 -18.74 15.45 7.99
CA ARG A 135 -19.36 15.05 6.72
C ARG A 135 -18.35 14.98 5.58
N GLY A 136 -18.70 14.19 4.57
CA GLY A 136 -17.96 14.07 3.33
C GLY A 136 -17.35 12.67 3.16
N GLU A 137 -16.49 12.52 2.19
CA GLU A 137 -15.79 11.28 1.86
C GLU A 137 -14.30 11.44 2.10
N ALA A 138 -13.72 10.47 2.80
CA ALA A 138 -12.28 10.37 2.99
C ALA A 138 -11.85 8.90 2.92
N ILE A 139 -10.71 8.65 2.28
CA ILE A 139 -10.09 7.34 2.17
C ILE A 139 -8.71 7.41 2.80
N GLY A 140 -8.52 6.70 3.91
CA GLY A 140 -7.23 6.60 4.60
C GLY A 140 -6.39 5.44 4.05
N PHE A 141 -5.11 5.68 3.84
CA PHE A 141 -4.13 4.68 3.43
C PHE A 141 -3.04 4.58 4.48
N SER A 142 -2.90 3.42 5.09
CA SER A 142 -1.87 3.16 6.09
C SER A 142 -1.00 2.00 5.62
N LEU A 143 0.27 2.26 5.36
CA LEU A 143 1.23 1.21 5.06
C LEU A 143 1.80 0.68 6.37
N ILE A 144 1.48 -0.58 6.67
CA ILE A 144 1.96 -1.26 7.87
C ILE A 144 3.37 -1.82 7.59
N TYR A 145 4.34 -0.92 7.55
CA TYR A 145 5.74 -1.21 7.28
C TYR A 145 6.63 -0.13 7.89
N SER A 146 7.69 -0.50 8.56
CA SER A 146 8.58 0.41 9.29
C SER A 146 9.87 0.76 8.55
N GLY A 147 10.14 0.15 7.39
CA GLY A 147 11.34 0.37 6.58
C GLY A 147 11.22 1.52 5.59
N ASN A 148 12.04 1.48 4.56
CA ASN A 148 11.97 2.43 3.43
C ASN A 148 10.68 2.25 2.67
N PHE A 149 9.83 3.25 2.65
CA PHE A 149 8.51 3.19 2.04
C PHE A 149 8.29 4.25 0.99
N ARG A 150 7.30 4.04 0.14
CA ARG A 150 6.74 5.05 -0.74
C ARG A 150 5.22 4.88 -0.84
N ILE A 151 4.50 5.99 -0.70
CA ILE A 151 3.08 6.11 -1.03
C ILE A 151 2.97 7.23 -2.04
N GLN A 152 2.29 6.98 -3.16
CA GLN A 152 2.11 7.98 -4.21
C GLN A 152 0.71 7.93 -4.80
N ALA A 153 0.25 9.10 -5.24
CA ALA A 153 -0.87 9.28 -6.14
C ALA A 153 -0.33 9.77 -7.48
N GLU A 154 -0.69 9.10 -8.56
CA GLU A 154 -0.40 9.51 -9.92
C GLU A 154 -1.73 9.85 -10.61
N VAL A 155 -1.83 11.07 -11.10
CA VAL A 155 -2.96 11.52 -11.92
C VAL A 155 -2.53 11.49 -13.38
N ASP A 156 -3.24 10.72 -14.19
CA ASP A 156 -2.95 10.58 -15.61
C ASP A 156 -3.58 11.69 -16.48
N THR A 157 -3.41 11.58 -17.79
CA THR A 157 -3.95 12.54 -18.76
C THR A 157 -5.47 12.48 -18.90
N HIS A 158 -6.12 11.47 -18.34
CA HIS A 158 -7.58 11.30 -18.32
C HIS A 158 -8.18 11.66 -16.96
N ASN A 159 -7.37 12.26 -16.06
CA ASN A 159 -7.75 12.62 -14.70
C ASN A 159 -8.10 11.42 -13.80
N VAL A 160 -7.66 10.22 -14.16
CA VAL A 160 -7.75 9.04 -13.31
C VAL A 160 -6.61 9.08 -12.29
N THR A 161 -6.90 8.78 -11.04
CA THR A 161 -5.89 8.76 -9.96
C THR A 161 -5.53 7.34 -9.61
N ARG A 162 -4.25 6.98 -9.76
CA ARG A 162 -3.71 5.71 -9.27
C ARG A 162 -2.94 5.90 -7.97
N ILE A 163 -3.33 5.18 -6.94
CA ILE A 163 -2.61 5.13 -5.67
C ILE A 163 -1.77 3.87 -5.63
N THR A 164 -0.49 4.00 -5.32
CA THR A 164 0.39 2.87 -5.01
C THR A 164 1.10 3.09 -3.69
N ALA A 165 1.25 2.00 -2.92
CA ALA A 165 1.96 2.02 -1.64
C ALA A 165 2.72 0.72 -1.43
N GLY A 166 3.94 0.82 -0.91
CA GLY A 166 4.79 -0.33 -0.66
C GLY A 166 6.22 0.05 -0.28
N ILE A 167 7.12 -0.89 -0.48
CA ILE A 167 8.56 -0.66 -0.28
C ILE A 167 9.05 0.36 -1.29
N ASN A 168 9.89 1.30 -0.82
CA ASN A 168 10.49 2.30 -1.71
C ASN A 168 11.36 1.62 -2.77
N PRO A 169 11.04 1.75 -4.07
CA PRO A 169 11.79 1.05 -5.12
C PRO A 169 13.21 1.63 -5.33
N LYS A 170 13.49 2.81 -4.81
CA LYS A 170 14.80 3.41 -4.99
C LYS A 170 15.87 2.72 -4.14
N GLY A 171 16.75 2.00 -4.80
CA GLY A 171 17.79 1.19 -4.16
C GLY A 171 17.29 -0.15 -3.62
N PHE A 172 16.06 -0.55 -3.99
CA PHE A 172 15.52 -1.86 -3.69
C PHE A 172 15.85 -2.83 -4.84
N ASP A 173 16.52 -3.91 -4.50
CA ASP A 173 16.79 -5.05 -5.38
C ASP A 173 16.81 -6.30 -4.49
N TRP A 174 15.76 -7.11 -4.59
CA TRP A 174 15.63 -8.34 -3.84
C TRP A 174 15.81 -9.53 -4.74
N LYS A 175 16.91 -10.27 -4.51
CA LYS A 175 17.20 -11.50 -5.21
C LYS A 175 16.32 -12.62 -4.66
N LEU A 176 15.54 -13.25 -5.53
CA LEU A 176 14.62 -14.33 -5.21
C LEU A 176 15.03 -15.59 -5.96
N GLU A 177 15.63 -16.54 -5.25
CA GLU A 177 16.07 -17.80 -5.82
C GLU A 177 14.90 -18.73 -6.14
N ALA A 178 15.15 -19.77 -6.94
CA ALA A 178 14.14 -20.78 -7.26
C ALA A 178 13.60 -21.44 -5.98
N GLY A 179 12.28 -21.45 -5.84
CA GLY A 179 11.58 -22.00 -4.66
C GLY A 179 11.40 -21.02 -3.51
N GLU A 180 12.05 -19.85 -3.54
CA GLU A 180 11.92 -18.84 -2.49
C GLU A 180 10.64 -18.00 -2.62
N MET A 181 10.31 -17.31 -1.52
CA MET A 181 9.14 -16.47 -1.37
C MET A 181 9.51 -15.15 -0.67
N PHE A 182 8.96 -14.07 -1.19
CA PHE A 182 9.03 -12.72 -0.63
C PHE A 182 7.65 -12.26 -0.18
#